data_d3d73a1084d697e47ee6207ad2eca071
#
_entry.id   d3d73a1084d697e47ee6207ad2eca071
#
_cell.length_a   1.000
_cell.length_b   1.000
_cell.length_c   1.000
_cell.angle_alpha   90.00
_cell.angle_beta   90.00
_cell.angle_gamma   90.00
#
_symmetry.space_group_name_H-M   'P 1'
#
loop_
_entity.id
_entity.type
_entity.pdbx_description
1 polymer ?
#
loop_
_entity_poly.entity_id
_entity_poly.type
_entity_poly.pdbx_seq_one_letter_code
_entity_poly.pdbx_strand_id
1 'polypeptide(L)'
;MTLSLASCGMLGASESSDDASPSKGNDLLVGLLLPEKENTRYEQFDYPFFKKKVGELTRDEGIVKYANAEASATKQADQMQQMIEDKVDVIVLDAVDSHAIADGVQKAKDAGIPVIAYDRLAEGPIDAYISFDNELVGEVQGRSLIEALGGDPKSSEKIVMMNGSSTDPNAKQFKAGALSELNGKVTIAQSFDTKDWKPENAEANMTEAIEKIGKNKIAGVYSANDGMAGGIIKALEDAGVTDLPPITGQDAELAAVQRIVTGEQYMSVYKSYPQEAENAAEMAVARVQGRDIQFDALARDKVDSPTHKGIPAQLVPVVALTKANIEETVVAEGFYKVTDICTAKYADACAELGLK
;
A
#
# COMPACT_ATOMS: atom_id res chain seq x y z
N MET A 1 39.60 -74.55 -3.70
CA MET A 1 38.35 -74.35 -2.93
C MET A 1 37.98 -72.91 -3.07
N THR A 2 37.16 -72.63 -3.99
CA THR A 2 36.67 -71.30 -4.40
C THR A 2 35.31 -71.08 -3.81
N LEU A 3 35.09 -70.00 -3.11
CA LEU A 3 33.75 -69.52 -2.80
C LEU A 3 33.58 -68.09 -3.32
N SER A 4 32.79 -67.98 -4.34
CA SER A 4 32.22 -66.75 -4.85
C SER A 4 30.94 -66.43 -4.07
N LEU A 5 30.81 -65.19 -3.56
CA LEU A 5 29.57 -64.62 -3.12
C LEU A 5 29.27 -63.34 -3.90
N ALA A 6 28.38 -63.47 -4.85
CA ALA A 6 27.74 -62.32 -5.52
C ALA A 6 26.50 -61.95 -4.72
N SER A 7 26.40 -60.73 -4.29
CA SER A 7 25.18 -60.11 -3.80
C SER A 7 24.92 -58.84 -4.57
N CYS A 8 23.97 -58.93 -5.52
CA CYS A 8 23.33 -57.78 -6.13
C CYS A 8 22.27 -57.28 -5.19
N GLY A 9 22.51 -56.11 -4.60
CA GLY A 9 21.47 -55.29 -3.96
C GLY A 9 21.10 -54.15 -4.87
N MET A 10 20.04 -54.28 -5.63
CA MET A 10 19.41 -53.23 -6.37
C MET A 10 18.61 -52.37 -5.41
N LEU A 11 19.17 -51.27 -4.91
CA LEU A 11 18.42 -50.19 -4.28
C LEU A 11 17.89 -49.31 -5.39
N GLY A 12 16.59 -49.37 -5.60
CA GLY A 12 15.87 -48.42 -6.45
C GLY A 12 16.01 -47.03 -5.87
N ALA A 13 16.77 -46.19 -6.56
CA ALA A 13 16.69 -44.75 -6.36
C ALA A 13 15.34 -44.29 -6.90
N SER A 14 14.45 -43.88 -6.02
CA SER A 14 13.32 -43.04 -6.40
C SER A 14 13.93 -41.69 -6.81
N GLU A 15 13.93 -41.42 -8.11
CA GLU A 15 14.13 -40.09 -8.63
C GLU A 15 12.96 -39.23 -8.12
N SER A 16 13.19 -38.49 -7.06
CA SER A 16 12.43 -37.27 -6.80
C SER A 16 12.87 -36.28 -7.87
N SER A 17 12.05 -36.05 -8.86
CA SER A 17 12.18 -34.92 -9.76
C SER A 17 11.93 -33.65 -8.96
N ASP A 18 12.98 -33.15 -8.31
CA ASP A 18 13.05 -31.73 -7.93
C ASP A 18 13.20 -30.95 -9.25
N ASP A 19 12.07 -30.51 -9.79
CA ASP A 19 12.00 -29.46 -10.79
C ASP A 19 12.39 -28.12 -10.13
N ALA A 20 13.61 -28.03 -9.67
CA ALA A 20 14.21 -26.77 -9.31
C ALA A 20 14.44 -26.00 -10.60
N SER A 21 13.63 -25.00 -10.88
CA SER A 21 13.92 -24.03 -11.93
C SER A 21 15.35 -23.53 -11.77
N PRO A 22 16.16 -23.44 -12.85
CA PRO A 22 17.54 -23.02 -12.74
C PRO A 22 17.60 -21.63 -12.10
N SER A 23 18.37 -21.50 -11.01
CA SER A 23 18.58 -20.21 -10.34
C SER A 23 19.29 -19.24 -11.29
N LYS A 24 18.79 -18.00 -11.38
CA LYS A 24 19.40 -16.93 -12.15
C LYS A 24 20.62 -16.33 -11.44
N GLY A 25 21.52 -15.72 -12.21
CA GLY A 25 22.65 -14.92 -11.70
C GLY A 25 22.21 -13.56 -11.15
N ASN A 26 23.09 -12.58 -11.24
CA ASN A 26 22.81 -11.20 -10.84
C ASN A 26 22.27 -10.34 -11.99
N ASP A 27 22.43 -10.77 -13.23
CA ASP A 27 22.01 -10.09 -14.48
C ASP A 27 20.48 -10.16 -14.70
N LEU A 28 19.72 -9.82 -13.67
CA LEU A 28 18.27 -9.92 -13.67
C LEU A 28 17.60 -8.74 -14.40
N LEU A 29 16.52 -9.05 -15.12
CA LEU A 29 15.60 -8.05 -15.64
C LEU A 29 14.30 -8.09 -14.83
N VAL A 30 14.11 -7.11 -13.94
CA VAL A 30 12.96 -7.03 -13.03
C VAL A 30 11.94 -6.03 -13.57
N GLY A 31 10.72 -6.48 -13.85
CA GLY A 31 9.60 -5.59 -14.20
C GLY A 31 9.00 -4.98 -12.96
N LEU A 32 8.77 -3.65 -12.96
CA LEU A 32 8.02 -2.94 -11.93
C LEU A 32 6.89 -2.16 -12.58
N LEU A 33 5.65 -2.53 -12.28
CA LEU A 33 4.42 -1.91 -12.78
C LEU A 33 3.72 -1.19 -11.64
N LEU A 34 3.66 0.16 -11.70
CA LEU A 34 2.97 0.99 -10.72
C LEU A 34 1.68 1.60 -11.29
N PRO A 35 0.66 1.88 -10.44
CA PRO A 35 -0.69 2.10 -10.92
C PRO A 35 -0.96 3.52 -11.40
N GLU A 36 -0.43 4.55 -10.71
CA GLU A 36 -0.81 5.93 -10.94
C GLU A 36 0.24 6.92 -10.38
N LYS A 37 0.03 8.24 -10.54
CA LYS A 37 0.95 9.30 -10.10
C LYS A 37 0.30 10.34 -9.18
N GLU A 38 -1.00 10.22 -8.92
CA GLU A 38 -1.73 11.16 -8.05
C GLU A 38 -1.22 11.04 -6.61
N ASN A 39 -0.99 9.81 -6.13
CA ASN A 39 -0.28 9.60 -4.90
C ASN A 39 1.22 9.71 -5.16
N THR A 40 1.86 10.68 -4.50
CA THR A 40 3.28 11.01 -4.72
C THR A 40 4.25 9.92 -4.27
N ARG A 41 3.78 8.94 -3.45
CA ARG A 41 4.62 7.85 -2.93
C ARG A 41 5.37 7.10 -4.04
N TYR A 42 4.69 6.79 -5.14
CA TYR A 42 5.21 5.92 -6.19
C TYR A 42 6.50 6.43 -6.83
N GLU A 43 6.58 7.74 -7.08
CA GLU A 43 7.75 8.38 -7.68
C GLU A 43 8.78 8.81 -6.63
N GLN A 44 8.35 9.11 -5.40
CA GLN A 44 9.24 9.61 -4.35
C GLN A 44 9.89 8.48 -3.55
N PHE A 45 9.19 7.37 -3.33
CA PHE A 45 9.63 6.28 -2.48
C PHE A 45 9.67 4.94 -3.21
N ASP A 46 8.56 4.43 -3.70
CA ASP A 46 8.44 3.04 -4.16
C ASP A 46 9.46 2.73 -5.25
N TYR A 47 9.46 3.46 -6.37
CA TYR A 47 10.41 3.21 -7.46
C TYR A 47 11.88 3.43 -7.08
N PRO A 48 12.28 4.56 -6.45
CA PRO A 48 13.67 4.79 -6.09
C PRO A 48 14.24 3.76 -5.12
N PHE A 49 13.50 3.41 -4.06
CA PHE A 49 13.97 2.44 -3.07
C PHE A 49 13.99 1.03 -3.63
N PHE A 50 12.96 0.63 -4.39
CA PHE A 50 12.95 -0.65 -5.08
C PHE A 50 14.14 -0.80 -6.02
N LYS A 51 14.39 0.19 -6.89
CA LYS A 51 15.51 0.18 -7.83
C LYS A 51 16.86 0.11 -7.14
N LYS A 52 17.05 0.92 -6.09
CA LYS A 52 18.28 0.93 -5.28
C LYS A 52 18.54 -0.45 -4.69
N LYS A 53 17.50 -1.05 -4.10
CA LYS A 53 17.62 -2.36 -3.45
C LYS A 53 17.93 -3.48 -4.44
N VAL A 54 17.30 -3.49 -5.62
CA VAL A 54 17.66 -4.44 -6.70
C VAL A 54 19.14 -4.29 -7.06
N GLY A 55 19.64 -3.06 -7.23
CA GLY A 55 21.07 -2.81 -7.50
C GLY A 55 21.96 -3.40 -6.40
N GLU A 56 21.66 -3.14 -5.12
CA GLU A 56 22.42 -3.68 -3.98
C GLU A 56 22.45 -5.22 -3.98
N LEU A 57 21.31 -5.86 -4.21
CA LEU A 57 21.18 -7.33 -4.17
C LEU A 57 21.87 -8.02 -5.35
N THR A 58 21.96 -7.33 -6.48
CA THR A 58 22.52 -7.85 -7.73
C THR A 58 23.90 -7.29 -8.07
N ARG A 59 24.54 -6.51 -7.18
CA ARG A 59 25.82 -5.84 -7.40
C ARG A 59 25.81 -4.94 -8.64
N ASP A 60 24.70 -4.22 -8.83
CA ASP A 60 24.43 -3.32 -9.96
C ASP A 60 24.37 -4.01 -11.35
N GLU A 61 24.28 -5.34 -11.40
CA GLU A 61 24.10 -6.09 -12.64
C GLU A 61 22.61 -6.20 -13.04
N GLY A 62 21.70 -6.13 -12.07
CA GLY A 62 20.26 -6.20 -12.29
C GLY A 62 19.67 -4.89 -12.81
N ILE A 63 18.70 -5.00 -13.71
CA ILE A 63 18.01 -3.87 -14.33
C ILE A 63 16.53 -3.86 -13.90
N VAL A 64 16.04 -2.71 -13.45
CA VAL A 64 14.60 -2.50 -13.20
C VAL A 64 13.97 -1.84 -14.43
N LYS A 65 13.08 -2.57 -15.09
CA LYS A 65 12.21 -2.06 -16.14
C LYS A 65 10.92 -1.51 -15.51
N TYR A 66 10.86 -0.19 -15.40
CA TYR A 66 9.76 0.51 -14.75
C TYR A 66 8.70 0.99 -15.75
N ALA A 67 7.41 0.87 -15.38
CA ALA A 67 6.32 1.51 -16.07
C ALA A 67 5.22 1.94 -15.07
N ASN A 68 4.54 3.05 -15.40
CA ASN A 68 3.42 3.57 -14.62
C ASN A 68 2.17 3.67 -15.50
N ALA A 69 1.06 3.15 -15.02
CA ALA A 69 -0.18 3.04 -15.79
C ALA A 69 -1.00 4.33 -15.84
N GLU A 70 -0.67 5.34 -15.02
CA GLU A 70 -1.39 6.63 -14.95
C GLU A 70 -2.90 6.44 -14.76
N ALA A 71 -3.27 5.56 -13.80
CA ALA A 71 -4.63 5.17 -13.45
C ALA A 71 -5.43 4.49 -14.58
N SER A 72 -4.75 3.98 -15.64
CA SER A 72 -5.40 3.28 -16.75
C SER A 72 -5.18 1.78 -16.69
N ALA A 73 -6.23 1.01 -16.38
CA ALA A 73 -6.19 -0.45 -16.37
C ALA A 73 -5.80 -1.03 -17.75
N THR A 74 -6.28 -0.43 -18.85
CA THR A 74 -5.92 -0.85 -20.22
C THR A 74 -4.43 -0.63 -20.47
N LYS A 75 -3.88 0.56 -20.09
CA LYS A 75 -2.46 0.85 -20.23
C LYS A 75 -1.62 -0.13 -19.40
N GLN A 76 -2.06 -0.48 -18.20
CA GLN A 76 -1.35 -1.46 -17.37
C GLN A 76 -1.36 -2.86 -17.98
N ALA A 77 -2.47 -3.28 -18.59
CA ALA A 77 -2.55 -4.55 -19.31
C ALA A 77 -1.56 -4.60 -20.51
N ASP A 78 -1.44 -3.50 -21.25
CA ASP A 78 -0.47 -3.39 -22.35
C ASP A 78 0.98 -3.42 -21.82
N GLN A 79 1.24 -2.73 -20.70
CA GLN A 79 2.55 -2.75 -20.04
C GLN A 79 2.90 -4.15 -19.52
N MET A 80 1.94 -4.87 -18.94
CA MET A 80 2.10 -6.26 -18.50
C MET A 80 2.47 -7.18 -19.67
N GLN A 81 1.75 -7.04 -20.79
CA GLN A 81 2.04 -7.79 -22.02
C GLN A 81 3.46 -7.47 -22.53
N GLN A 82 3.89 -6.22 -22.49
CA GLN A 82 5.23 -5.82 -22.90
C GLN A 82 6.32 -6.42 -21.99
N MET A 83 6.09 -6.51 -20.66
CA MET A 83 7.02 -7.18 -19.74
C MET A 83 7.20 -8.66 -20.09
N ILE A 84 6.10 -9.32 -20.46
CA ILE A 84 6.13 -10.74 -20.88
C ILE A 84 6.92 -10.90 -22.20
N GLU A 85 6.70 -10.04 -23.19
CA GLU A 85 7.40 -10.05 -24.48
C GLU A 85 8.89 -9.78 -24.33
N ASP A 86 9.26 -8.89 -23.43
CA ASP A 86 10.65 -8.59 -23.08
C ASP A 86 11.31 -9.68 -22.22
N LYS A 87 10.55 -10.68 -21.82
CA LYS A 87 11.01 -11.83 -21.04
C LYS A 87 11.72 -11.41 -19.74
N VAL A 88 11.07 -10.50 -19.00
CA VAL A 88 11.57 -10.15 -17.66
C VAL A 88 11.62 -11.39 -16.77
N ASP A 89 12.52 -11.41 -15.79
CA ASP A 89 12.72 -12.57 -14.91
C ASP A 89 11.65 -12.66 -13.82
N VAL A 90 11.07 -11.52 -13.44
CA VAL A 90 9.98 -11.39 -12.45
C VAL A 90 9.22 -10.10 -12.70
N ILE A 91 7.95 -10.07 -12.38
CA ILE A 91 7.11 -8.87 -12.41
C ILE A 91 6.68 -8.55 -10.99
N VAL A 92 6.91 -7.32 -10.54
CA VAL A 92 6.32 -6.73 -9.32
C VAL A 92 5.23 -5.79 -9.79
N LEU A 93 3.99 -6.05 -9.36
CA LEU A 93 2.77 -5.46 -9.89
C LEU A 93 1.93 -4.82 -8.79
N ASP A 94 1.78 -3.50 -8.83
CA ASP A 94 0.72 -2.79 -8.12
C ASP A 94 -0.43 -2.51 -9.10
N ALA A 95 -1.56 -3.15 -8.88
CA ALA A 95 -2.65 -3.16 -9.85
C ALA A 95 -3.49 -1.89 -9.83
N VAL A 96 -3.77 -1.29 -11.00
CA VAL A 96 -4.81 -0.25 -11.14
C VAL A 96 -6.19 -0.80 -10.82
N ASP A 97 -6.46 -2.00 -11.35
CA ASP A 97 -7.68 -2.78 -11.12
C ASP A 97 -7.28 -4.24 -10.97
N SER A 98 -7.44 -4.75 -9.74
CA SER A 98 -6.99 -6.08 -9.38
C SER A 98 -7.69 -7.20 -10.13
N HIS A 99 -8.94 -6.98 -10.53
CA HIS A 99 -9.70 -7.95 -11.32
C HIS A 99 -9.34 -7.88 -12.81
N ALA A 100 -9.25 -6.67 -13.37
CA ALA A 100 -8.98 -6.47 -14.79
C ALA A 100 -7.61 -6.99 -15.24
N ILE A 101 -6.61 -7.03 -14.34
CA ILE A 101 -5.24 -7.48 -14.64
C ILE A 101 -5.08 -9.01 -14.59
N ALA A 102 -6.08 -9.77 -14.09
CA ALA A 102 -5.97 -11.20 -13.83
C ALA A 102 -5.53 -12.03 -15.04
N ASP A 103 -6.02 -11.71 -16.25
CA ASP A 103 -5.60 -12.36 -17.49
C ASP A 103 -4.13 -12.12 -17.81
N GLY A 104 -3.62 -10.93 -17.50
CA GLY A 104 -2.20 -10.59 -17.64
C GLY A 104 -1.32 -11.40 -16.68
N VAL A 105 -1.76 -11.55 -15.43
CA VAL A 105 -1.08 -12.39 -14.43
C VAL A 105 -1.06 -13.85 -14.87
N GLN A 106 -2.17 -14.39 -15.41
CA GLN A 106 -2.21 -15.75 -15.94
C GLN A 106 -1.23 -15.93 -17.13
N LYS A 107 -1.16 -14.97 -18.05
CA LYS A 107 -0.21 -15.02 -19.18
C LYS A 107 1.25 -14.99 -18.73
N ALA A 108 1.58 -14.18 -17.70
CA ALA A 108 2.92 -14.18 -17.13
C ALA A 108 3.28 -15.54 -16.54
N LYS A 109 2.34 -16.16 -15.80
CA LYS A 109 2.50 -17.50 -15.24
C LYS A 109 2.71 -18.55 -16.33
N ASP A 110 1.93 -18.51 -17.41
CA ASP A 110 2.05 -19.43 -18.55
C ASP A 110 3.39 -19.27 -19.29
N ALA A 111 3.97 -18.05 -19.26
CA ALA A 111 5.31 -17.75 -19.77
C ALA A 111 6.43 -18.12 -18.78
N GLY A 112 6.11 -18.63 -17.59
CA GLY A 112 7.09 -19.00 -16.58
C GLY A 112 7.66 -17.80 -15.82
N ILE A 113 7.02 -16.63 -15.90
CA ILE A 113 7.45 -15.40 -15.21
C ILE A 113 6.68 -15.27 -13.89
N PRO A 114 7.35 -15.33 -12.72
CA PRO A 114 6.70 -15.14 -11.45
C PRO A 114 6.18 -13.70 -11.30
N VAL A 115 5.02 -13.58 -10.62
CA VAL A 115 4.38 -12.29 -10.34
C VAL A 115 4.27 -12.11 -8.83
N ILE A 116 4.79 -11.00 -8.32
CA ILE A 116 4.62 -10.57 -6.94
C ILE A 116 3.66 -9.39 -6.95
N ALA A 117 2.50 -9.54 -6.31
CA ALA A 117 1.59 -8.44 -6.09
C ALA A 117 2.19 -7.50 -5.02
N TYR A 118 2.19 -6.22 -5.32
CA TYR A 118 2.74 -5.14 -4.52
C TYR A 118 1.64 -4.17 -4.14
N ASP A 119 1.54 -3.82 -2.88
CA ASP A 119 0.51 -2.96 -2.28
C ASP A 119 -0.93 -3.48 -2.52
N ARG A 120 -1.39 -3.58 -3.76
CA ARG A 120 -2.73 -4.05 -4.11
C ARG A 120 -2.72 -5.52 -4.52
N LEU A 121 -3.57 -6.32 -3.87
CA LEU A 121 -3.67 -7.75 -4.13
C LEU A 121 -4.31 -8.01 -5.49
N ALA A 122 -3.48 -8.28 -6.50
CA ALA A 122 -3.95 -8.65 -7.83
C ALA A 122 -4.64 -10.03 -7.82
N GLU A 123 -5.67 -10.21 -8.64
CA GLU A 123 -6.26 -11.52 -8.90
C GLU A 123 -5.40 -12.31 -9.90
N GLY A 124 -5.57 -13.64 -9.89
CA GLY A 124 -4.77 -14.55 -10.72
C GLY A 124 -3.70 -15.29 -9.93
N PRO A 125 -2.89 -16.14 -10.58
CA PRO A 125 -1.91 -17.04 -9.94
C PRO A 125 -0.61 -16.30 -9.59
N ILE A 126 -0.68 -15.32 -8.71
CA ILE A 126 0.49 -14.62 -8.17
C ILE A 126 1.33 -15.53 -7.27
N ASP A 127 2.64 -15.31 -7.22
CA ASP A 127 3.57 -16.12 -6.43
C ASP A 127 3.68 -15.64 -4.98
N ALA A 128 3.53 -14.34 -4.74
CA ALA A 128 3.49 -13.75 -3.40
C ALA A 128 2.80 -12.38 -3.40
N TYR A 129 2.55 -11.86 -2.21
CA TYR A 129 1.97 -10.54 -1.96
C TYR A 129 2.76 -9.80 -0.89
N ILE A 130 2.99 -8.52 -1.10
CA ILE A 130 3.54 -7.63 -0.07
C ILE A 130 2.69 -6.37 0.01
N SER A 131 2.31 -6.01 1.22
CA SER A 131 1.50 -4.82 1.52
C SER A 131 1.55 -4.53 3.02
N PHE A 132 0.63 -3.70 3.48
CA PHE A 132 0.36 -3.42 4.89
C PHE A 132 -0.85 -4.24 5.37
N ASP A 133 -1.05 -4.32 6.68
CA ASP A 133 -2.31 -4.83 7.24
C ASP A 133 -3.41 -3.78 7.05
N ASN A 134 -4.10 -3.89 5.93
CA ASN A 134 -5.07 -2.90 5.47
C ASN A 134 -6.33 -2.83 6.35
N GLU A 135 -6.72 -3.93 6.99
CA GLU A 135 -7.82 -3.91 7.96
C GLU A 135 -7.39 -3.15 9.22
N LEU A 136 -6.19 -3.41 9.72
CA LEU A 136 -5.58 -2.66 10.84
C LEU A 136 -5.44 -1.17 10.51
N VAL A 137 -5.06 -0.81 9.27
CA VAL A 137 -5.04 0.62 8.84
C VAL A 137 -6.40 1.28 9.08
N GLY A 138 -7.47 0.64 8.63
CA GLY A 138 -8.85 1.12 8.83
C GLY A 138 -9.22 1.21 10.31
N GLU A 139 -8.88 0.20 11.11
CA GLU A 139 -9.09 0.21 12.56
C GLU A 139 -8.38 1.39 13.22
N VAL A 140 -7.09 1.62 12.88
CA VAL A 140 -6.30 2.74 13.41
C VAL A 140 -6.97 4.07 13.08
N GLN A 141 -7.43 4.28 11.86
CA GLN A 141 -8.14 5.49 11.46
C GLN A 141 -9.47 5.64 12.22
N GLY A 142 -10.27 4.58 12.29
CA GLY A 142 -11.55 4.58 13.01
C GLY A 142 -11.38 4.89 14.50
N ARG A 143 -10.42 4.24 15.15
CA ARG A 143 -10.06 4.44 16.57
C ARG A 143 -9.58 5.86 16.82
N SER A 144 -8.71 6.39 15.98
CA SER A 144 -8.22 7.76 16.07
C SER A 144 -9.34 8.78 15.91
N LEU A 145 -10.31 8.53 15.03
CA LEU A 145 -11.47 9.41 14.89
C LEU A 145 -12.34 9.40 16.14
N ILE A 146 -12.59 8.22 16.74
CA ILE A 146 -13.31 8.11 18.01
C ILE A 146 -12.56 8.85 19.13
N GLU A 147 -11.24 8.72 19.21
CA GLU A 147 -10.42 9.45 20.18
C GLU A 147 -10.53 10.96 20.00
N ALA A 148 -10.46 11.46 18.76
CA ALA A 148 -10.63 12.88 18.44
C ALA A 148 -12.02 13.42 18.83
N LEU A 149 -13.05 12.57 18.83
CA LEU A 149 -14.39 12.88 19.27
C LEU A 149 -14.60 12.72 20.80
N GLY A 150 -13.52 12.57 21.55
CA GLY A 150 -13.53 12.51 23.03
C GLY A 150 -13.54 11.09 23.61
N GLY A 151 -13.29 10.06 22.82
CA GLY A 151 -13.14 8.66 23.24
C GLY A 151 -14.47 7.90 23.45
N ASP A 152 -15.54 8.57 23.79
CA ASP A 152 -16.89 8.02 23.94
C ASP A 152 -17.95 8.95 23.30
N PRO A 153 -17.89 9.11 21.96
CA PRO A 153 -18.80 10.00 21.26
C PRO A 153 -20.27 9.53 21.41
N LYS A 154 -21.18 10.48 21.34
CA LYS A 154 -22.61 10.14 21.31
C LYS A 154 -22.94 9.52 19.97
N SER A 155 -23.77 8.48 19.96
CA SER A 155 -24.23 7.83 18.74
C SER A 155 -25.01 8.77 17.79
N SER A 156 -25.40 9.96 18.26
CA SER A 156 -26.01 11.01 17.46
C SER A 156 -25.02 11.89 16.71
N GLU A 157 -23.73 11.80 17.02
CA GLU A 157 -22.69 12.54 16.30
C GLU A 157 -22.55 12.00 14.88
N LYS A 158 -22.63 12.92 13.92
CA LYS A 158 -22.66 12.56 12.50
C LYS A 158 -21.28 12.68 11.90
N ILE A 159 -20.84 11.60 11.27
CA ILE A 159 -19.60 11.60 10.49
C ILE A 159 -19.87 11.37 9.01
N VAL A 160 -18.91 11.73 8.18
CA VAL A 160 -18.84 11.38 6.77
C VAL A 160 -17.73 10.35 6.58
N MET A 161 -18.01 9.28 5.82
CA MET A 161 -16.97 8.32 5.39
C MET A 161 -16.62 8.57 3.92
N MET A 162 -15.36 8.96 3.68
CA MET A 162 -14.77 9.10 2.36
C MET A 162 -13.85 7.91 2.12
N ASN A 163 -14.40 6.85 1.51
CA ASN A 163 -13.68 5.61 1.23
C ASN A 163 -12.83 5.76 -0.05
N GLY A 164 -11.90 4.83 -0.27
CA GLY A 164 -11.08 4.77 -1.47
C GLY A 164 -11.81 4.27 -2.72
N SER A 165 -11.06 4.01 -3.78
CA SER A 165 -11.58 3.53 -5.06
C SER A 165 -12.12 2.10 -4.94
N SER A 166 -13.29 1.84 -5.53
CA SER A 166 -13.93 0.51 -5.50
C SER A 166 -13.18 -0.55 -6.33
N THR A 167 -12.26 -0.15 -7.21
CA THR A 167 -11.41 -1.06 -8.01
C THR A 167 -10.17 -1.53 -7.26
N ASP A 168 -9.90 -0.92 -6.08
CA ASP A 168 -8.80 -1.25 -5.20
C ASP A 168 -9.30 -2.14 -4.04
N PRO A 169 -8.78 -3.38 -3.90
CA PRO A 169 -9.22 -4.27 -2.83
C PRO A 169 -8.87 -3.73 -1.43
N ASN A 170 -7.81 -2.92 -1.31
CA ASN A 170 -7.39 -2.32 -0.05
C ASN A 170 -8.47 -1.36 0.48
N ALA A 171 -9.14 -0.61 -0.40
CA ALA A 171 -10.21 0.30 -0.02
C ALA A 171 -11.35 -0.41 0.74
N LYS A 172 -11.66 -1.65 0.35
CA LYS A 172 -12.66 -2.48 1.05
C LYS A 172 -12.16 -2.90 2.43
N GLN A 173 -10.88 -3.24 2.57
CA GLN A 173 -10.28 -3.64 3.84
C GLN A 173 -10.18 -2.44 4.80
N PHE A 174 -9.72 -1.27 4.33
CA PHE A 174 -9.73 -0.03 5.11
C PHE A 174 -11.13 0.31 5.64
N LYS A 175 -12.13 0.23 4.75
CA LYS A 175 -13.54 0.47 5.13
C LYS A 175 -14.04 -0.52 6.18
N ALA A 176 -13.71 -1.81 6.04
CA ALA A 176 -14.10 -2.84 7.00
C ALA A 176 -13.47 -2.59 8.37
N GLY A 177 -12.17 -2.33 8.43
CA GLY A 177 -11.45 -1.99 9.66
C GLY A 177 -12.02 -0.72 10.31
N ALA A 178 -12.25 0.35 9.55
CA ALA A 178 -12.83 1.57 10.10
C ALA A 178 -14.25 1.33 10.66
N LEU A 179 -15.07 0.56 9.94
CA LEU A 179 -16.42 0.23 10.39
C LEU A 179 -16.44 -0.62 11.67
N SER A 180 -15.45 -1.48 11.90
CA SER A 180 -15.34 -2.27 13.15
C SER A 180 -15.21 -1.37 14.39
N GLU A 181 -14.58 -0.19 14.23
CA GLU A 181 -14.39 0.78 15.30
C GLU A 181 -15.52 1.83 15.38
N LEU A 182 -16.15 2.20 14.26
CA LEU A 182 -17.11 3.29 14.18
C LEU A 182 -18.56 2.85 14.40
N ASN A 183 -18.92 1.61 14.01
CA ASN A 183 -20.29 1.11 14.10
C ASN A 183 -20.81 1.10 15.54
N GLY A 184 -21.99 1.69 15.71
CA GLY A 184 -22.65 1.81 17.03
C GLY A 184 -22.12 2.91 17.93
N LYS A 185 -20.97 3.52 17.61
CA LYS A 185 -20.39 4.64 18.38
C LYS A 185 -20.78 6.01 17.80
N VAL A 186 -20.93 6.10 16.48
CA VAL A 186 -21.32 7.33 15.76
C VAL A 186 -22.38 7.04 14.71
N THR A 187 -23.01 8.09 14.16
CA THR A 187 -23.90 7.99 13.00
C THR A 187 -23.11 8.27 11.72
N ILE A 188 -22.97 7.28 10.85
CA ILE A 188 -22.42 7.47 9.51
C ILE A 188 -23.52 8.10 8.65
N ALA A 189 -23.49 9.43 8.52
CA ALA A 189 -24.54 10.19 7.85
C ALA A 189 -24.44 10.14 6.32
N GLN A 190 -23.23 10.03 5.79
CA GLN A 190 -22.96 9.80 4.37
C GLN A 190 -21.70 8.90 4.24
N SER A 191 -21.67 8.08 3.18
CA SER A 191 -20.53 7.24 2.85
C SER A 191 -20.37 7.21 1.33
N PHE A 192 -19.19 7.59 0.85
CA PHE A 192 -18.87 7.69 -0.57
C PHE A 192 -17.66 6.80 -0.89
N ASP A 193 -17.69 6.12 -2.02
CA ASP A 193 -16.52 5.50 -2.61
C ASP A 193 -15.92 6.51 -3.62
N THR A 194 -14.65 6.86 -3.45
CA THR A 194 -14.01 7.95 -4.20
C THR A 194 -13.26 7.38 -5.39
N LYS A 195 -13.81 7.60 -6.58
CA LYS A 195 -13.26 7.09 -7.82
C LYS A 195 -11.81 7.52 -8.00
N ASP A 196 -10.96 6.54 -8.34
CA ASP A 196 -9.53 6.69 -8.66
C ASP A 196 -8.71 7.39 -7.55
N TRP A 197 -9.19 7.40 -6.30
CA TRP A 197 -8.58 8.06 -5.14
C TRP A 197 -8.37 9.57 -5.30
N LYS A 198 -9.06 10.20 -6.25
CA LYS A 198 -8.79 11.58 -6.66
C LYS A 198 -9.30 12.61 -5.65
N PRO A 199 -8.46 13.57 -5.24
CA PRO A 199 -8.83 14.65 -4.33
C PRO A 199 -10.04 15.48 -4.80
N GLU A 200 -10.14 15.76 -6.09
CA GLU A 200 -11.28 16.50 -6.67
C GLU A 200 -12.61 15.73 -6.57
N ASN A 201 -12.57 14.40 -6.62
CA ASN A 201 -13.76 13.58 -6.40
C ASN A 201 -14.15 13.57 -4.91
N ALA A 202 -13.19 13.59 -4.00
CA ALA A 202 -13.44 13.72 -2.57
C ALA A 202 -14.00 15.11 -2.21
N GLU A 203 -13.50 16.18 -2.85
CA GLU A 203 -14.03 17.55 -2.74
C GLU A 203 -15.50 17.61 -3.17
N ALA A 204 -15.85 17.05 -4.32
CA ALA A 204 -17.21 16.99 -4.81
C ALA A 204 -18.14 16.18 -3.89
N ASN A 205 -17.71 15.01 -3.43
CA ASN A 205 -18.44 14.17 -2.48
C ASN A 205 -18.66 14.90 -1.14
N MET A 206 -17.66 15.63 -0.65
CA MET A 206 -17.77 16.38 0.60
C MET A 206 -18.71 17.57 0.46
N THR A 207 -18.71 18.26 -0.68
CA THR A 207 -19.67 19.32 -0.99
C THR A 207 -21.11 18.79 -0.94
N GLU A 208 -21.35 17.61 -1.54
CA GLU A 208 -22.65 16.93 -1.47
C GLU A 208 -23.04 16.57 -0.02
N ALA A 209 -22.08 16.08 0.78
CA ALA A 209 -22.30 15.76 2.18
C ALA A 209 -22.69 17.02 2.99
N ILE A 210 -22.03 18.14 2.77
CA ILE A 210 -22.31 19.43 3.41
C ILE A 210 -23.74 19.89 3.09
N GLU A 211 -24.16 19.78 1.82
CA GLU A 211 -25.53 20.14 1.41
C GLU A 211 -26.59 19.29 2.10
N LYS A 212 -26.35 17.97 2.23
CA LYS A 212 -27.31 17.02 2.83
C LYS A 212 -27.36 17.07 4.35
N ILE A 213 -26.24 17.25 5.00
CA ILE A 213 -26.12 17.16 6.47
C ILE A 213 -26.20 18.55 7.11
N GLY A 214 -25.63 19.57 6.46
CA GLY A 214 -25.32 20.89 6.97
C GLY A 214 -23.95 20.98 7.60
N LYS A 215 -23.12 21.93 7.17
CA LYS A 215 -21.71 22.08 7.54
C LYS A 215 -21.40 22.01 9.03
N ASN A 216 -22.26 22.58 9.88
CA ASN A 216 -22.09 22.64 11.33
C ASN A 216 -22.57 21.37 12.07
N LYS A 217 -23.01 20.34 11.35
CA LYS A 217 -23.50 19.08 11.90
C LYS A 217 -22.60 17.89 11.61
N ILE A 218 -21.46 18.13 10.97
CA ILE A 218 -20.46 17.11 10.68
C ILE A 218 -19.46 17.16 11.83
N ALA A 219 -19.50 16.12 12.68
CA ALA A 219 -18.65 16.02 13.86
C ALA A 219 -17.23 15.52 13.52
N GLY A 220 -17.09 14.74 12.46
CA GLY A 220 -15.79 14.21 12.00
C GLY A 220 -15.87 13.62 10.61
N VAL A 221 -14.71 13.41 10.00
CA VAL A 221 -14.60 12.79 8.66
C VAL A 221 -13.56 11.69 8.68
N TYR A 222 -14.01 10.48 8.37
CA TYR A 222 -13.10 9.42 7.96
C TYR A 222 -12.69 9.69 6.51
N SER A 223 -11.43 9.95 6.28
CA SER A 223 -10.81 9.98 4.96
C SER A 223 -9.83 8.82 4.82
N ALA A 224 -10.01 7.98 3.82
CA ALA A 224 -9.20 6.79 3.66
C ALA A 224 -7.76 7.09 3.21
N ASN A 225 -7.47 8.30 2.66
CA ASN A 225 -6.08 8.74 2.44
C ASN A 225 -5.92 10.28 2.56
N ASP A 226 -4.67 10.73 2.48
CA ASP A 226 -4.26 12.12 2.70
C ASP A 226 -4.58 13.04 1.52
N GLY A 227 -4.48 12.55 0.29
CA GLY A 227 -4.86 13.31 -0.89
C GLY A 227 -6.34 13.69 -0.84
N MET A 228 -7.20 12.71 -0.55
CA MET A 228 -8.65 12.95 -0.37
C MET A 228 -8.93 13.85 0.84
N ALA A 229 -8.16 13.72 1.95
CA ALA A 229 -8.29 14.63 3.09
C ALA A 229 -8.06 16.09 2.67
N GLY A 230 -7.10 16.35 1.79
CA GLY A 230 -6.90 17.69 1.20
C GLY A 230 -8.11 18.21 0.45
N GLY A 231 -8.75 17.39 -0.39
CA GLY A 231 -10.00 17.74 -1.09
C GLY A 231 -11.17 17.99 -0.14
N ILE A 232 -11.30 17.18 0.92
CA ILE A 232 -12.31 17.33 1.97
C ILE A 232 -12.15 18.68 2.71
N ILE A 233 -10.92 19.00 3.11
CA ILE A 233 -10.58 20.25 3.81
C ILE A 233 -10.95 21.43 2.91
N LYS A 234 -10.56 21.40 1.64
CA LYS A 234 -10.93 22.45 0.68
C LYS A 234 -12.43 22.66 0.58
N ALA A 235 -13.22 21.58 0.48
CA ALA A 235 -14.68 21.70 0.41
C ALA A 235 -15.29 22.32 1.69
N LEU A 236 -14.76 21.98 2.88
CA LEU A 236 -15.17 22.56 4.15
C LEU A 236 -14.82 24.05 4.23
N GLU A 237 -13.63 24.46 3.83
CA GLU A 237 -13.18 25.84 3.78
C GLU A 237 -14.02 26.68 2.80
N ASP A 238 -14.26 26.17 1.59
CA ASP A 238 -15.11 26.81 0.58
C ASP A 238 -16.55 27.00 1.09
N ALA A 239 -17.05 26.10 1.94
CA ALA A 239 -18.32 26.24 2.63
C ALA A 239 -18.27 27.23 3.83
N GLY A 240 -17.08 27.80 4.15
CA GLY A 240 -16.87 28.76 5.24
C GLY A 240 -16.86 28.05 6.62
N VAL A 241 -16.33 26.85 6.72
CA VAL A 241 -16.00 26.19 7.99
C VAL A 241 -14.61 26.67 8.41
N THR A 242 -14.52 27.33 9.54
CA THR A 242 -13.26 27.87 10.10
C THR A 242 -12.68 26.99 11.20
N ASP A 243 -13.52 26.19 11.83
CA ASP A 243 -13.11 25.19 12.85
C ASP A 243 -13.36 23.82 12.25
N LEU A 244 -12.32 23.23 11.68
CA LEU A 244 -12.42 21.97 10.95
C LEU A 244 -12.70 20.83 11.91
N PRO A 245 -13.67 19.93 11.59
CA PRO A 245 -13.85 18.71 12.36
C PRO A 245 -12.59 17.81 12.22
N PRO A 246 -12.36 16.87 13.15
CA PRO A 246 -11.26 15.92 13.00
C PRO A 246 -11.40 15.12 11.70
N ILE A 247 -10.32 15.08 10.93
CA ILE A 247 -10.22 14.39 9.64
C ILE A 247 -9.06 13.41 9.72
N THR A 248 -9.33 12.15 9.38
CA THR A 248 -8.29 11.12 9.28
C THR A 248 -7.60 11.16 7.92
N GLY A 249 -6.52 10.42 7.81
CA GLY A 249 -5.80 10.20 6.55
C GLY A 249 -4.93 8.95 6.61
N GLN A 250 -4.24 8.68 5.54
CA GLN A 250 -3.29 7.58 5.37
C GLN A 250 -2.25 8.01 4.34
N ASP A 251 -1.07 7.44 4.41
CA ASP A 251 0.10 7.59 3.54
C ASP A 251 1.15 8.58 4.05
N ALA A 252 0.84 9.39 5.06
CA ALA A 252 1.72 10.41 5.63
C ALA A 252 2.37 11.31 4.56
N GLU A 253 1.57 11.74 3.55
CA GLU A 253 2.02 12.67 2.54
C GLU A 253 2.56 13.96 3.18
N LEU A 254 3.59 14.59 2.59
CA LEU A 254 4.20 15.80 3.14
C LEU A 254 3.16 16.90 3.44
N ALA A 255 2.21 17.10 2.52
CA ALA A 255 1.12 18.06 2.72
C ALA A 255 0.22 17.70 3.91
N ALA A 256 0.00 16.40 4.17
CA ALA A 256 -0.78 15.93 5.31
C ALA A 256 0.00 16.09 6.62
N VAL A 257 1.30 15.78 6.64
CA VAL A 257 2.15 16.05 7.81
C VAL A 257 2.12 17.53 8.18
N GLN A 258 2.18 18.42 7.18
CA GLN A 258 2.05 19.86 7.38
C GLN A 258 0.67 20.26 7.92
N ARG A 259 -0.42 19.65 7.44
CA ARG A 259 -1.77 19.86 7.98
C ARG A 259 -1.94 19.31 9.40
N ILE A 260 -1.25 18.20 9.72
CA ILE A 260 -1.22 17.67 11.09
C ILE A 260 -0.49 18.66 12.00
N VAL A 261 0.64 19.21 11.57
CA VAL A 261 1.38 20.25 12.33
C VAL A 261 0.47 21.43 12.65
N THR A 262 -0.29 21.95 11.69
CA THR A 262 -1.21 23.09 11.90
C THR A 262 -2.50 22.69 12.63
N GLY A 263 -2.89 21.42 12.59
CA GLY A 263 -4.16 20.91 13.16
C GLY A 263 -5.33 20.92 12.21
N GLU A 264 -5.11 21.20 10.94
CA GLU A 264 -6.12 21.09 9.87
C GLU A 264 -6.51 19.63 9.59
N GLN A 265 -5.61 18.68 9.84
CA GLN A 265 -5.85 17.23 9.80
C GLN A 265 -5.47 16.62 11.15
N TYR A 266 -6.29 15.69 11.66
CA TYR A 266 -6.08 15.11 12.98
C TYR A 266 -4.94 14.09 13.00
N MET A 267 -4.90 13.19 12.02
CA MET A 267 -3.91 12.14 11.91
C MET A 267 -3.75 11.63 10.47
N SER A 268 -2.66 10.92 10.24
CA SER A 268 -2.45 10.06 9.08
C SER A 268 -1.95 8.68 9.52
N VAL A 269 -2.21 7.63 8.78
CA VAL A 269 -1.53 6.35 8.99
C VAL A 269 -0.22 6.38 8.23
N TYR A 270 0.88 6.34 8.98
CA TYR A 270 2.21 6.19 8.41
C TYR A 270 2.45 4.75 7.99
N LYS A 271 2.88 4.59 6.76
CA LYS A 271 3.30 3.34 6.12
C LYS A 271 4.73 3.50 5.62
N SER A 272 5.63 2.62 6.03
CA SER A 272 7.02 2.67 5.57
C SER A 272 7.15 2.15 4.14
N TYR A 273 6.90 3.00 3.15
CA TYR A 273 7.07 2.68 1.72
C TYR A 273 8.50 2.25 1.37
N PRO A 274 9.56 2.89 1.94
CA PRO A 274 10.91 2.37 1.75
C PRO A 274 11.05 0.89 2.13
N GLN A 275 10.50 0.50 3.30
CA GLN A 275 10.57 -0.89 3.75
C GLN A 275 9.75 -1.82 2.86
N GLU A 276 8.53 -1.41 2.46
CA GLU A 276 7.69 -2.20 1.54
C GLU A 276 8.40 -2.42 0.21
N ALA A 277 8.95 -1.36 -0.40
CA ALA A 277 9.65 -1.42 -1.67
C ALA A 277 10.93 -2.25 -1.61
N GLU A 278 11.73 -2.08 -0.54
CA GLU A 278 12.96 -2.85 -0.35
C GLU A 278 12.65 -4.35 -0.14
N ASN A 279 11.65 -4.68 0.66
CA ASN A 279 11.22 -6.05 0.88
C ASN A 279 10.65 -6.69 -0.39
N ALA A 280 9.90 -5.92 -1.21
CA ALA A 280 9.43 -6.40 -2.52
C ALA A 280 10.60 -6.73 -3.46
N ALA A 281 11.63 -5.90 -3.48
CA ALA A 281 12.84 -6.16 -4.25
C ALA A 281 13.57 -7.41 -3.74
N GLU A 282 13.70 -7.58 -2.41
CA GLU A 282 14.29 -8.78 -1.82
C GLU A 282 13.50 -10.03 -2.18
N MET A 283 12.19 -9.98 -2.07
CA MET A 283 11.30 -11.10 -2.42
C MET A 283 11.41 -11.45 -3.91
N ALA A 284 11.42 -10.46 -4.80
CA ALA A 284 11.56 -10.65 -6.24
C ALA A 284 12.90 -11.29 -6.61
N VAL A 285 14.00 -10.76 -6.09
CA VAL A 285 15.36 -11.29 -6.35
C VAL A 285 15.52 -12.69 -5.75
N ALA A 286 15.06 -12.92 -4.51
CA ALA A 286 15.12 -14.23 -3.86
C ALA A 286 14.36 -15.28 -4.67
N ARG A 287 13.18 -14.94 -5.19
CA ARG A 287 12.35 -15.85 -5.99
C ARG A 287 13.06 -16.34 -7.25
N VAL A 288 13.66 -15.44 -8.01
CA VAL A 288 14.31 -15.82 -9.30
C VAL A 288 15.71 -16.41 -9.13
N GLN A 289 16.38 -16.11 -8.01
CA GLN A 289 17.68 -16.69 -7.68
C GLN A 289 17.57 -18.03 -6.95
N GLY A 290 16.36 -18.57 -6.71
CA GLY A 290 16.15 -19.84 -5.99
C GLY A 290 16.59 -19.76 -4.52
N ARG A 291 16.49 -18.58 -3.89
CA ARG A 291 16.82 -18.38 -2.47
C ARG A 291 15.57 -18.63 -1.61
N ASP A 292 15.04 -19.84 -1.65
CA ASP A 292 13.75 -20.21 -1.06
C ASP A 292 13.68 -19.90 0.45
N ILE A 293 14.74 -20.18 1.21
CA ILE A 293 14.78 -19.87 2.66
C ILE A 293 14.62 -18.37 2.91
N GLN A 294 15.22 -17.52 2.10
CA GLN A 294 15.09 -16.07 2.22
C GLN A 294 13.69 -15.60 1.80
N PHE A 295 13.17 -16.15 0.72
CA PHE A 295 11.81 -15.88 0.27
C PHE A 295 10.79 -16.25 1.35
N ASP A 296 10.85 -17.47 1.91
CA ASP A 296 9.96 -17.94 2.97
C ASP A 296 10.11 -17.13 4.26
N ALA A 297 11.31 -16.63 4.55
CA ALA A 297 11.56 -15.78 5.71
C ALA A 297 10.89 -14.40 5.57
N LEU A 298 10.68 -13.91 4.36
CA LEU A 298 9.93 -12.68 4.08
C LEU A 298 8.42 -12.95 4.04
N ALA A 299 7.98 -13.96 3.31
CA ALA A 299 6.57 -14.30 3.09
C ALA A 299 5.98 -15.16 4.23
N ARG A 300 5.93 -14.62 5.45
CA ARG A 300 5.48 -15.34 6.66
C ARG A 300 3.98 -15.45 6.82
N ASP A 301 3.26 -14.50 6.25
CA ASP A 301 1.82 -14.40 6.30
C ASP A 301 1.19 -15.14 5.12
N LYS A 302 -0.12 -15.32 5.16
CA LYS A 302 -0.90 -15.87 4.05
C LYS A 302 -2.16 -15.05 3.88
N VAL A 303 -2.47 -14.73 2.64
CA VAL A 303 -3.69 -14.03 2.28
C VAL A 303 -4.49 -14.82 1.25
N ASP A 304 -5.76 -14.49 1.16
CA ASP A 304 -6.69 -15.05 0.19
C ASP A 304 -7.12 -13.97 -0.79
N SER A 305 -7.00 -14.22 -2.09
CA SER A 305 -7.68 -13.42 -3.11
C SER A 305 -9.01 -14.07 -3.52
N PRO A 306 -9.88 -13.40 -4.27
CA PRO A 306 -11.09 -14.00 -4.80
C PRO A 306 -10.83 -15.27 -5.64
N THR A 307 -9.68 -15.35 -6.30
CA THR A 307 -9.33 -16.44 -7.23
C THR A 307 -8.38 -17.48 -6.64
N HIS A 308 -7.56 -17.13 -5.63
CA HIS A 308 -6.53 -18.02 -5.06
C HIS A 308 -6.49 -17.92 -3.55
N LYS A 309 -6.14 -19.03 -2.90
CA LYS A 309 -6.08 -19.17 -1.44
C LYS A 309 -4.66 -19.44 -0.96
N GLY A 310 -4.35 -18.96 0.26
CA GLY A 310 -3.10 -19.26 0.92
C GLY A 310 -1.88 -18.68 0.23
N ILE A 311 -2.01 -17.54 -0.45
CA ILE A 311 -0.93 -16.81 -1.13
C ILE A 311 0.10 -16.39 -0.08
N PRO A 312 1.39 -16.76 -0.24
CA PRO A 312 2.45 -16.28 0.64
C PRO A 312 2.47 -14.76 0.68
N ALA A 313 2.56 -14.16 1.87
CA ALA A 313 2.49 -12.71 2.00
C ALA A 313 3.43 -12.16 3.06
N GLN A 314 3.74 -10.88 2.95
CA GLN A 314 4.36 -10.07 3.99
C GLN A 314 3.49 -8.83 4.24
N LEU A 315 3.12 -8.62 5.50
CA LEU A 315 2.37 -7.43 5.93
C LEU A 315 3.29 -6.52 6.76
N VAL A 316 3.59 -5.35 6.22
CA VAL A 316 4.46 -4.35 6.84
C VAL A 316 3.68 -3.63 7.95
N PRO A 317 4.26 -3.41 9.15
CA PRO A 317 3.59 -2.67 10.22
C PRO A 317 3.25 -1.22 9.85
N VAL A 318 2.22 -0.68 10.51
CA VAL A 318 1.75 0.69 10.34
C VAL A 318 1.72 1.45 11.66
N VAL A 319 1.79 2.79 11.62
CA VAL A 319 1.79 3.65 12.80
C VAL A 319 0.79 4.78 12.63
N ALA A 320 0.01 5.09 13.69
CA ALA A 320 -0.80 6.30 13.72
C ALA A 320 0.12 7.53 13.88
N LEU A 321 0.23 8.34 12.84
CA LEU A 321 0.96 9.60 12.85
C LEU A 321 0.03 10.73 13.33
N THR A 322 0.41 11.38 14.42
CA THR A 322 -0.29 12.53 15.00
C THR A 322 0.72 13.63 15.33
N LYS A 323 0.24 14.77 15.81
CA LYS A 323 1.15 15.84 16.33
C LYS A 323 2.15 15.34 17.35
N ALA A 324 1.81 14.31 18.13
CA ALA A 324 2.61 13.85 19.25
C ALA A 324 3.85 13.05 18.84
N ASN A 325 3.92 12.52 17.63
CA ASN A 325 4.98 11.59 17.22
C ASN A 325 5.58 11.84 15.82
N ILE A 326 5.45 13.07 15.29
CA ILE A 326 6.00 13.43 13.97
C ILE A 326 7.53 13.21 13.94
N GLU A 327 8.26 13.67 14.97
CA GLU A 327 9.71 13.54 15.00
C GLU A 327 10.16 12.09 15.09
N GLU A 328 9.48 11.29 15.92
CA GLU A 328 9.81 9.89 16.19
C GLU A 328 9.45 8.94 15.03
N THR A 329 8.56 9.38 14.12
CA THR A 329 8.12 8.60 12.96
C THR A 329 8.76 9.11 11.67
N VAL A 330 8.13 10.05 10.99
CA VAL A 330 8.52 10.46 9.62
C VAL A 330 9.88 11.18 9.56
N VAL A 331 10.36 11.77 10.66
CA VAL A 331 11.68 12.42 10.69
C VAL A 331 12.77 11.43 11.07
N ALA A 332 12.60 10.67 12.16
CA ALA A 332 13.61 9.73 12.65
C ALA A 332 13.87 8.59 11.65
N GLU A 333 12.84 8.15 10.93
CA GLU A 333 12.97 7.13 9.86
C GLU A 333 13.48 7.72 8.53
N GLY A 334 13.74 9.04 8.47
CA GLY A 334 14.27 9.69 7.28
C GLY A 334 13.29 9.83 6.13
N PHE A 335 11.99 9.69 6.40
CA PHE A 335 10.93 9.85 5.42
C PHE A 335 10.87 11.30 4.93
N TYR A 336 10.93 12.26 5.85
CA TYR A 336 11.08 13.69 5.58
C TYR A 336 12.14 14.32 6.49
N LYS A 337 12.76 15.39 5.99
CA LYS A 337 13.56 16.27 6.84
C LYS A 337 12.64 17.28 7.53
N VAL A 338 13.03 17.72 8.74
CA VAL A 338 12.30 18.79 9.42
C VAL A 338 12.16 20.03 8.54
N THR A 339 13.19 20.37 7.74
CA THR A 339 13.15 21.51 6.80
C THR A 339 12.09 21.37 5.68
N ASP A 340 11.71 20.16 5.32
CA ASP A 340 10.68 19.92 4.32
C ASP A 340 9.27 20.11 4.93
N ILE A 341 9.10 19.71 6.18
CA ILE A 341 7.87 19.89 6.96
C ILE A 341 7.70 21.34 7.39
N CYS A 342 8.73 21.90 8.03
CA CYS A 342 8.73 23.18 8.71
C CYS A 342 9.21 24.31 7.79
N THR A 343 8.55 24.48 6.65
CA THR A 343 8.80 25.62 5.77
C THR A 343 8.38 26.94 6.43
N ALA A 344 8.70 28.09 5.85
CA ALA A 344 8.35 29.40 6.41
C ALA A 344 6.85 29.55 6.75
N LYS A 345 5.96 28.86 6.00
CA LYS A 345 4.51 28.85 6.23
C LYS A 345 4.13 28.15 7.56
N TYR A 346 4.89 27.14 7.96
CA TYR A 346 4.58 26.26 9.09
C TYR A 346 5.50 26.45 10.28
N ALA A 347 6.43 27.42 10.22
CA ALA A 347 7.51 27.61 11.19
C ALA A 347 7.01 27.80 12.63
N ASP A 348 5.96 28.61 12.82
CA ASP A 348 5.40 28.88 14.15
C ASP A 348 4.77 27.61 14.77
N ALA A 349 3.95 26.88 13.97
CA ALA A 349 3.33 25.64 14.43
C ALA A 349 4.37 24.54 14.71
N CYS A 350 5.42 24.45 13.88
CA CYS A 350 6.55 23.55 14.14
C CYS A 350 7.30 23.89 15.44
N ALA A 351 7.51 25.20 15.71
CA ALA A 351 8.18 25.63 16.93
C ALA A 351 7.37 25.27 18.19
N GLU A 352 6.05 25.37 18.14
CA GLU A 352 5.15 24.94 19.21
C GLU A 352 5.26 23.42 19.50
N LEU A 353 5.50 22.61 18.48
CA LEU A 353 5.70 21.17 18.60
C LEU A 353 7.16 20.79 18.93
N GLY A 354 8.09 21.74 18.98
CA GLY A 354 9.50 21.49 19.23
C GLY A 354 10.28 20.91 18.06
N LEU A 355 9.69 20.83 16.86
CA LEU A 355 10.36 20.39 15.64
C LEU A 355 11.41 21.42 15.21
N LYS A 356 12.71 21.01 15.14
CA LYS A 356 13.85 21.92 14.87
C LYS A 356 14.80 21.35 13.82
#